data_4a674a01bc6102039a119839c3a2ff23
#
_entry.id   4a674a01bc6102039a119839c3a2ff23
#
_cell.length_a   1.000
_cell.length_b   1.000
_cell.length_c   1.000
_cell.angle_alpha   90.00
_cell.angle_beta   90.00
_cell.angle_gamma   90.00
#
_symmetry.space_group_name_H-M   'P 1'
#
loop_
_entity.id
_entity.type
_entity.pdbx_description
1 polymer ?
#
loop_
_entity_poly.entity_id
_entity_poly.type
_entity_poly.pdbx_seq_one_letter_code
_entity_poly.pdbx_strand_id
1 'polypeptide(L)'
;MRGPFIGSEAVARGAISRGALRWNYSPIHPDIYLHKEACVDLYARTVAAWLWTGRTGVVTGRAAAALHGVRWIDDTAPVELIAKHGRRRPGVVIREERIAEDEVRHVGNLPVASPARTALDLGRHCERDSAVAHIDALAAVTGLTRDEIRFLEDRYQRARGIRAAHIATGLMDGGASSQQQSQLRLQLIDAGLPRPRTSIVVGDDLWEAVIAMGWDGPKVGVDCFYTEDTDRYRAVQQIATEELFQRRGWLHFHIAPDHTAISAIRRVRAALQQRGMRTITT
;
A
#
# COMPACT_ATOMS: atom_id res chain seq x y z
N MET A 1 25.14 3.04 -18.49
CA MET A 1 23.70 3.30 -18.25
C MET A 1 23.32 2.51 -17.01
N ARG A 2 22.76 3.16 -15.97
CA ARG A 2 22.40 2.51 -14.70
C ARG A 2 20.98 1.95 -14.66
N GLY A 3 20.06 2.46 -15.50
CA GLY A 3 18.68 1.99 -15.57
C GLY A 3 18.36 1.25 -16.87
N PRO A 4 17.12 0.70 -17.00
CA PRO A 4 16.67 0.05 -18.22
C PRO A 4 16.66 1.00 -19.42
N PHE A 5 16.97 0.47 -20.61
CA PHE A 5 17.01 1.24 -21.85
C PHE A 5 16.68 0.38 -23.07
N ILE A 6 16.33 1.02 -24.18
CA ILE A 6 16.07 0.37 -25.46
C ILE A 6 17.41 0.11 -26.17
N GLY A 7 17.75 -1.15 -26.41
CA GLY A 7 19.02 -1.58 -26.97
C GLY A 7 19.25 -1.06 -28.37
N SER A 8 18.25 -1.17 -29.26
CA SER A 8 18.32 -0.65 -30.62
C SER A 8 18.58 0.86 -30.67
N GLU A 9 17.92 1.65 -29.82
CA GLU A 9 18.13 3.09 -29.72
C GLU A 9 19.54 3.44 -29.20
N ALA A 10 20.04 2.71 -28.20
CA ALA A 10 21.37 2.93 -27.65
C ALA A 10 22.48 2.64 -28.66
N VAL A 11 22.33 1.56 -29.44
CA VAL A 11 23.25 1.22 -30.51
C VAL A 11 23.18 2.23 -31.66
N ALA A 12 21.98 2.63 -32.10
CA ALA A 12 21.80 3.60 -33.18
C ALA A 12 22.41 4.95 -32.87
N ARG A 13 22.36 5.38 -31.58
CA ARG A 13 22.99 6.63 -31.12
C ARG A 13 24.49 6.52 -30.84
N GLY A 14 25.09 5.34 -31.05
CA GLY A 14 26.50 5.10 -30.75
C GLY A 14 26.85 5.08 -29.26
N ALA A 15 25.86 5.09 -28.38
CA ALA A 15 26.07 5.09 -26.93
C ALA A 15 26.65 3.77 -26.42
N ILE A 16 26.35 2.66 -27.12
CA ILE A 16 26.81 1.30 -26.79
C ILE A 16 27.06 0.55 -28.09
N SER A 17 28.17 -0.22 -28.19
CA SER A 17 28.38 -1.13 -29.29
C SER A 17 27.53 -2.39 -29.15
N ARG A 18 27.24 -3.09 -30.25
CA ARG A 18 26.52 -4.37 -30.20
C ARG A 18 27.26 -5.43 -29.36
N GLY A 19 28.59 -5.41 -29.37
CA GLY A 19 29.42 -6.26 -28.51
C GLY A 19 29.23 -5.95 -27.05
N ALA A 20 29.34 -4.67 -26.63
CA ALA A 20 29.14 -4.25 -25.26
C ALA A 20 27.71 -4.56 -24.76
N LEU A 21 26.69 -4.40 -25.63
CA LEU A 21 25.31 -4.75 -25.29
C LEU A 21 25.19 -6.22 -24.91
N ARG A 22 25.80 -7.11 -25.71
CA ARG A 22 25.77 -8.57 -25.48
C ARG A 22 26.53 -8.99 -24.23
N TRP A 23 27.67 -8.35 -23.94
CA TRP A 23 28.54 -8.78 -22.85
C TRP A 23 28.13 -8.22 -21.48
N ASN A 24 27.69 -6.96 -21.43
CA ASN A 24 27.50 -6.25 -20.15
C ASN A 24 26.04 -6.11 -19.73
N TYR A 25 25.08 -6.43 -20.61
CA TYR A 25 23.66 -6.22 -20.35
C TYR A 25 22.84 -7.49 -20.55
N SER A 26 21.76 -7.60 -19.79
CA SER A 26 20.77 -8.69 -19.89
C SER A 26 19.43 -8.13 -20.38
N PRO A 27 18.72 -8.84 -21.28
CA PRO A 27 17.39 -8.42 -21.69
C PRO A 27 16.37 -8.72 -20.61
N ILE A 28 15.57 -7.71 -20.18
CA ILE A 28 14.41 -7.88 -19.32
C ILE A 28 13.15 -8.11 -20.16
N HIS A 29 13.01 -7.34 -21.24
CA HIS A 29 11.98 -7.51 -22.27
C HIS A 29 12.64 -7.46 -23.67
N PRO A 30 11.93 -7.82 -24.76
CA PRO A 30 12.45 -7.68 -26.10
C PRO A 30 12.95 -6.26 -26.33
N ASP A 31 14.23 -6.15 -26.70
CA ASP A 31 14.96 -4.90 -26.94
C ASP A 31 15.10 -3.96 -25.71
N ILE A 32 14.70 -4.39 -24.51
CA ILE A 32 14.90 -3.64 -23.27
C ILE A 32 15.95 -4.33 -22.41
N TYR A 33 17.02 -3.62 -22.12
CA TYR A 33 18.21 -4.12 -21.45
C TYR A 33 18.49 -3.41 -20.13
N LEU A 34 19.10 -4.14 -19.19
CA LEU A 34 19.64 -3.63 -17.95
C LEU A 34 21.04 -4.18 -17.74
N HIS A 35 21.92 -3.41 -17.08
CA HIS A 35 23.27 -3.87 -16.76
C HIS A 35 23.21 -5.14 -15.90
N LYS A 36 24.09 -6.13 -16.15
CA LYS A 36 24.06 -7.43 -15.45
C LYS A 36 24.22 -7.33 -13.94
N GLU A 37 24.95 -6.32 -13.46
CA GLU A 37 25.17 -6.06 -12.04
C GLU A 37 24.11 -5.16 -11.40
N ALA A 38 23.15 -4.65 -12.17
CA ALA A 38 22.11 -3.79 -11.61
C ALA A 38 21.03 -4.62 -10.90
N CYS A 39 20.49 -4.09 -9.82
CA CYS A 39 19.35 -4.69 -9.13
C CYS A 39 18.11 -4.62 -10.02
N VAL A 40 17.37 -5.72 -10.10
CA VAL A 40 16.10 -5.82 -10.81
C VAL A 40 14.95 -5.64 -9.81
N ASP A 41 14.88 -4.47 -9.18
CA ASP A 41 13.81 -4.07 -8.27
C ASP A 41 12.52 -3.71 -9.01
N LEU A 42 11.45 -3.41 -8.27
CA LEU A 42 10.16 -3.03 -8.85
C LEU A 42 10.27 -1.77 -9.72
N TYR A 43 11.12 -0.81 -9.35
CA TYR A 43 11.33 0.41 -10.13
C TYR A 43 11.95 0.10 -11.50
N ALA A 44 13.04 -0.68 -11.53
CA ALA A 44 13.69 -1.10 -12.77
C ALA A 44 12.72 -1.89 -13.66
N ARG A 45 11.93 -2.81 -13.09
CA ARG A 45 10.92 -3.56 -13.81
C ARG A 45 9.83 -2.67 -14.39
N THR A 46 9.41 -1.65 -13.64
CA THR A 46 8.40 -0.67 -14.08
C THR A 46 8.90 0.17 -15.25
N VAL A 47 10.13 0.69 -15.17
CA VAL A 47 10.76 1.41 -16.28
C VAL A 47 10.89 0.51 -17.51
N ALA A 48 11.35 -0.74 -17.33
CA ALA A 48 11.50 -1.69 -18.42
C ALA A 48 10.15 -2.00 -19.10
N ALA A 49 9.09 -2.21 -18.34
CA ALA A 49 7.74 -2.45 -18.87
C ALA A 49 7.19 -1.22 -19.61
N TRP A 50 7.41 -0.02 -19.09
CA TRP A 50 7.01 1.21 -19.76
C TRP A 50 7.75 1.41 -21.10
N LEU A 51 9.08 1.20 -21.12
CA LEU A 51 9.84 1.25 -22.37
C LEU A 51 9.36 0.21 -23.37
N TRP A 52 9.04 -1.00 -22.90
CA TRP A 52 8.53 -2.08 -23.75
C TRP A 52 7.17 -1.76 -24.38
N THR A 53 6.31 -0.98 -23.72
CA THR A 53 5.06 -0.46 -24.31
C THR A 53 5.29 0.72 -25.27
N GLY A 54 6.52 1.01 -25.65
CA GLY A 54 6.86 2.15 -26.51
C GLY A 54 6.65 3.50 -25.83
N ARG A 55 6.77 3.56 -24.52
CA ARG A 55 6.57 4.76 -23.68
C ARG A 55 5.13 5.30 -23.69
N THR A 56 4.16 4.49 -24.09
CA THR A 56 2.73 4.90 -24.16
C THR A 56 1.92 4.49 -22.93
N GLY A 57 2.44 3.55 -22.13
CA GLY A 57 1.74 3.03 -20.95
C GLY A 57 1.77 4.00 -19.76
N VAL A 58 0.64 4.11 -19.06
CA VAL A 58 0.56 4.79 -17.75
C VAL A 58 0.66 3.73 -16.65
N VAL A 59 1.60 3.91 -15.72
CA VAL A 59 1.80 2.98 -14.59
C VAL A 59 0.61 3.08 -13.64
N THR A 60 0.05 1.94 -13.22
CA THR A 60 -1.07 1.87 -12.28
C THR A 60 -0.88 0.75 -11.25
N GLY A 61 -1.87 0.52 -10.38
CA GLY A 61 -1.88 -0.54 -9.40
C GLY A 61 -0.74 -0.45 -8.38
N ARG A 62 -0.16 -1.60 -8.01
CA ARG A 62 0.89 -1.67 -6.98
C ARG A 62 2.16 -0.93 -7.38
N ALA A 63 2.58 -0.99 -8.63
CA ALA A 63 3.76 -0.27 -9.10
C ALA A 63 3.55 1.26 -8.99
N ALA A 64 2.36 1.78 -9.29
CA ALA A 64 2.03 3.19 -9.08
C ALA A 64 2.04 3.55 -7.59
N ALA A 65 1.48 2.71 -6.72
CA ALA A 65 1.51 2.95 -5.28
C ALA A 65 2.95 3.01 -4.73
N ALA A 66 3.86 2.13 -5.20
CA ALA A 66 5.28 2.19 -4.86
C ALA A 66 5.92 3.50 -5.33
N LEU A 67 5.63 3.95 -6.55
CA LEU A 67 6.11 5.22 -7.10
C LEU A 67 5.56 6.45 -6.35
N HIS A 68 4.39 6.34 -5.72
CA HIS A 68 3.84 7.36 -4.82
C HIS A 68 4.42 7.30 -3.40
N GLY A 69 5.31 6.35 -3.08
CA GLY A 69 6.02 6.26 -1.81
C GLY A 69 5.57 5.17 -0.85
N VAL A 70 4.68 4.26 -1.25
CA VAL A 70 4.33 3.08 -0.44
C VAL A 70 5.51 2.11 -0.40
N ARG A 71 6.06 1.84 0.81
CA ARG A 71 7.38 1.18 0.96
C ARG A 71 7.34 -0.35 1.02
N TRP A 72 6.20 -0.97 1.36
CA TRP A 72 6.11 -2.41 1.61
C TRP A 72 5.55 -3.23 0.44
N ILE A 73 5.58 -2.65 -0.76
CA ILE A 73 5.20 -3.38 -1.98
C ILE A 73 6.36 -4.26 -2.40
N ASP A 74 6.08 -5.56 -2.56
CA ASP A 74 7.05 -6.56 -2.94
C ASP A 74 7.66 -6.28 -4.33
N ASP A 75 8.99 -6.39 -4.44
CA ASP A 75 9.71 -6.20 -5.70
C ASP A 75 9.29 -7.19 -6.80
N THR A 76 8.70 -8.33 -6.43
CA THR A 76 8.16 -9.34 -7.36
C THR A 76 6.73 -9.01 -7.83
N ALA A 77 6.08 -7.99 -7.25
CA ALA A 77 4.72 -7.61 -7.63
C ALA A 77 4.62 -7.37 -9.15
N PRO A 78 3.55 -7.82 -9.82
CA PRO A 78 3.35 -7.53 -11.23
C PRO A 78 3.32 -6.03 -11.50
N VAL A 79 3.98 -5.59 -12.57
CA VAL A 79 3.89 -4.22 -13.06
C VAL A 79 2.61 -4.07 -13.86
N GLU A 80 1.75 -3.16 -13.45
CA GLU A 80 0.47 -2.90 -14.10
C GLU A 80 0.54 -1.60 -14.90
N LEU A 81 0.13 -1.65 -16.17
CA LEU A 81 0.13 -0.50 -17.08
C LEU A 81 -1.23 -0.37 -17.76
N ILE A 82 -1.75 0.85 -17.83
CA ILE A 82 -2.86 1.18 -18.73
C ILE A 82 -2.25 1.55 -20.08
N ALA A 83 -2.47 0.70 -21.09
CA ALA A 83 -1.91 0.87 -22.41
C ALA A 83 -2.69 0.08 -23.46
N LYS A 84 -2.62 0.50 -24.73
CA LYS A 84 -3.00 -0.32 -25.87
C LYS A 84 -1.78 -1.11 -26.33
N HIS A 85 -1.68 -2.36 -25.89
CA HIS A 85 -0.52 -3.19 -26.22
C HIS A 85 -0.88 -4.69 -26.28
N GLY A 86 -0.93 -5.24 -27.48
CA GLY A 86 -1.45 -6.60 -27.72
C GLY A 86 -0.54 -7.76 -27.29
N ARG A 87 0.66 -7.51 -26.76
CA ARG A 87 1.61 -8.57 -26.37
C ARG A 87 1.52 -8.80 -24.86
N ARG A 88 1.59 -10.07 -24.45
CA ARG A 88 1.63 -10.47 -23.03
C ARG A 88 3.06 -10.79 -22.59
N ARG A 89 3.38 -10.47 -21.32
CA ARG A 89 4.67 -10.82 -20.70
C ARG A 89 4.47 -11.26 -19.26
N PRO A 90 5.21 -12.27 -18.79
CA PRO A 90 5.25 -12.61 -17.37
C PRO A 90 5.65 -11.39 -16.53
N GLY A 91 4.97 -11.18 -15.41
CA GLY A 91 5.23 -10.06 -14.50
C GLY A 91 4.76 -8.68 -14.98
N VAL A 92 4.11 -8.58 -16.17
CA VAL A 92 3.49 -7.35 -16.66
C VAL A 92 2.02 -7.59 -16.97
N VAL A 93 1.16 -6.73 -16.44
CA VAL A 93 -0.28 -6.73 -16.69
C VAL A 93 -0.64 -5.48 -17.49
N ILE A 94 -1.12 -5.68 -18.72
CA ILE A 94 -1.64 -4.58 -19.55
C ILE A 94 -3.15 -4.52 -19.38
N ARG A 95 -3.63 -3.34 -19.06
CA ARG A 95 -5.04 -3.01 -18.96
C ARG A 95 -5.42 -2.06 -20.09
N GLU A 96 -6.22 -2.54 -21.03
CA GLU A 96 -6.76 -1.71 -22.10
C GLU A 96 -7.97 -0.94 -21.58
N GLU A 97 -7.71 0.05 -20.75
CA GLU A 97 -8.71 0.86 -20.08
C GLU A 97 -8.57 2.34 -20.44
N ARG A 98 -9.66 3.08 -20.24
CA ARG A 98 -9.66 4.54 -20.37
C ARG A 98 -8.99 5.15 -19.14
N ILE A 99 -8.15 6.15 -19.37
CA ILE A 99 -7.62 7.06 -18.35
C ILE A 99 -7.66 8.47 -18.91
N ALA A 100 -8.08 9.45 -18.11
CA ALA A 100 -8.13 10.85 -18.51
C ALA A 100 -6.83 11.57 -18.10
N GLU A 101 -6.53 12.69 -18.72
CA GLU A 101 -5.29 13.45 -18.46
C GLU A 101 -5.18 13.94 -17.02
N ASP A 102 -6.29 14.31 -16.38
CA ASP A 102 -6.35 14.74 -15.00
C ASP A 102 -6.05 13.60 -13.99
N GLU A 103 -6.12 12.36 -14.46
CA GLU A 103 -5.80 11.15 -13.69
C GLU A 103 -4.34 10.72 -13.81
N VAL A 104 -3.50 11.47 -14.53
CA VAL A 104 -2.09 11.14 -14.74
C VAL A 104 -1.20 12.15 -14.00
N ARG A 105 -0.16 11.64 -13.37
CA ARG A 105 0.95 12.39 -12.76
C ARG A 105 2.26 11.89 -13.35
N HIS A 106 3.33 12.64 -13.14
CA HIS A 106 4.65 12.23 -13.55
C HIS A 106 5.56 12.02 -12.35
N VAL A 107 6.21 10.86 -12.28
CA VAL A 107 7.28 10.55 -11.33
C VAL A 107 8.56 10.40 -12.14
N GLY A 108 9.42 11.41 -12.11
CA GLY A 108 10.48 11.53 -13.10
C GLY A 108 9.93 11.58 -14.53
N ASN A 109 10.35 10.65 -15.37
CA ASN A 109 9.88 10.54 -16.77
C ASN A 109 8.70 9.55 -16.93
N LEU A 110 8.24 8.91 -15.86
CA LEU A 110 7.18 7.91 -15.93
C LEU A 110 5.81 8.58 -15.79
N PRO A 111 4.87 8.37 -16.71
CA PRO A 111 3.48 8.70 -16.50
C PRO A 111 2.87 7.66 -15.54
N VAL A 112 2.29 8.13 -14.45
CA VAL A 112 1.77 7.31 -13.35
C VAL A 112 0.32 7.73 -13.09
N ALA A 113 -0.56 6.78 -12.84
CA ALA A 113 -1.92 7.06 -12.40
C ALA A 113 -1.89 7.91 -11.12
N SER A 114 -2.75 8.93 -11.04
CA SER A 114 -2.87 9.76 -9.83
C SER A 114 -3.15 8.91 -8.59
N PRO A 115 -2.89 9.38 -7.36
CA PRO A 115 -3.19 8.63 -6.15
C PRO A 115 -4.64 8.13 -6.11
N ALA A 116 -5.62 8.97 -6.47
CA ALA A 116 -7.02 8.59 -6.52
C ALA A 116 -7.30 7.50 -7.57
N ARG A 117 -6.71 7.61 -8.77
CA ARG A 117 -6.84 6.58 -9.80
C ARG A 117 -6.13 5.30 -9.41
N THR A 118 -4.97 5.37 -8.79
CA THR A 118 -4.23 4.21 -8.26
C THR A 118 -5.07 3.47 -7.21
N ALA A 119 -5.69 4.19 -6.27
CA ALA A 119 -6.58 3.60 -5.26
C ALA A 119 -7.80 2.93 -5.89
N LEU A 120 -8.43 3.57 -6.87
CA LEU A 120 -9.54 2.99 -7.62
C LEU A 120 -9.13 1.67 -8.30
N ASP A 121 -7.99 1.65 -8.97
CA ASP A 121 -7.51 0.46 -9.69
C ASP A 121 -7.08 -0.65 -8.73
N LEU A 122 -6.45 -0.34 -7.58
CA LEU A 122 -6.17 -1.30 -6.51
C LEU A 122 -7.46 -1.93 -6.00
N GLY A 123 -8.49 -1.13 -5.70
CA GLY A 123 -9.79 -1.61 -5.25
C GLY A 123 -10.53 -2.48 -6.27
N ARG A 124 -10.33 -2.20 -7.58
CA ARG A 124 -10.97 -2.95 -8.67
C ARG A 124 -10.31 -4.29 -8.98
N HIS A 125 -9.01 -4.41 -8.73
CA HIS A 125 -8.19 -5.48 -9.30
C HIS A 125 -7.45 -6.32 -8.27
N CYS A 126 -7.31 -5.87 -7.03
CA CYS A 126 -6.74 -6.66 -5.95
C CYS A 126 -7.84 -7.36 -5.14
N GLU A 127 -7.45 -8.36 -4.38
CA GLU A 127 -8.30 -8.95 -3.33
C GLU A 127 -8.59 -7.87 -2.26
N ARG A 128 -9.77 -7.92 -1.62
CA ARG A 128 -10.30 -6.88 -0.72
C ARG A 128 -9.30 -6.41 0.32
N ASP A 129 -8.76 -7.33 1.11
CA ASP A 129 -7.92 -6.96 2.26
C ASP A 129 -6.56 -6.41 1.80
N SER A 130 -6.01 -7.00 0.74
CA SER A 130 -4.81 -6.47 0.08
C SER A 130 -5.06 -5.09 -0.55
N ALA A 131 -6.22 -4.88 -1.19
CA ALA A 131 -6.60 -3.58 -1.74
C ALA A 131 -6.67 -2.53 -0.66
N VAL A 132 -7.39 -2.80 0.45
CA VAL A 132 -7.52 -1.86 1.57
C VAL A 132 -6.16 -1.52 2.16
N ALA A 133 -5.31 -2.51 2.42
CA ALA A 133 -3.98 -2.25 2.98
C ALA A 133 -3.11 -1.36 2.08
N HIS A 134 -3.14 -1.59 0.75
CA HIS A 134 -2.42 -0.72 -0.19
C HIS A 134 -3.02 0.68 -0.28
N ILE A 135 -4.36 0.80 -0.23
CA ILE A 135 -5.06 2.09 -0.26
C ILE A 135 -4.80 2.87 1.02
N ASP A 136 -4.80 2.22 2.19
CA ASP A 136 -4.46 2.85 3.48
C ASP A 136 -3.05 3.43 3.43
N ALA A 137 -2.06 2.64 3.00
CA ALA A 137 -0.69 3.08 2.87
C ALA A 137 -0.53 4.22 1.84
N LEU A 138 -1.24 4.15 0.72
CA LEU A 138 -1.25 5.21 -0.28
C LEU A 138 -1.84 6.50 0.29
N ALA A 139 -2.95 6.41 1.03
CA ALA A 139 -3.56 7.55 1.70
C ALA A 139 -2.63 8.16 2.75
N ALA A 140 -1.95 7.33 3.55
CA ALA A 140 -1.00 7.78 4.55
C ALA A 140 0.16 8.61 3.96
N VAL A 141 0.69 8.21 2.79
CA VAL A 141 1.86 8.89 2.18
C VAL A 141 1.49 10.05 1.27
N THR A 142 0.26 10.08 0.72
CA THR A 142 -0.15 11.10 -0.26
C THR A 142 -1.17 12.09 0.27
N GLY A 143 -1.78 11.83 1.43
CA GLY A 143 -2.91 12.59 1.95
C GLY A 143 -4.21 12.36 1.17
N LEU A 144 -4.28 11.30 0.35
CA LEU A 144 -5.44 10.96 -0.45
C LEU A 144 -6.71 10.84 0.40
N THR A 145 -7.75 11.53 -0.02
CA THR A 145 -9.06 11.55 0.65
C THR A 145 -10.06 10.60 -0.01
N ARG A 146 -11.07 10.20 0.75
CA ARG A 146 -12.18 9.38 0.23
C ARG A 146 -12.97 10.10 -0.87
N ASP A 147 -13.12 11.41 -0.78
CA ASP A 147 -13.90 12.19 -1.75
C ASP A 147 -13.21 12.27 -3.10
N GLU A 148 -11.88 12.34 -3.15
CA GLU A 148 -11.13 12.28 -4.40
C GLU A 148 -11.31 10.94 -5.13
N ILE A 149 -11.36 9.84 -4.38
CA ILE A 149 -11.61 8.51 -4.96
C ILE A 149 -13.07 8.42 -5.44
N ARG A 150 -14.04 8.91 -4.65
CA ARG A 150 -15.46 8.90 -4.97
C ARG A 150 -15.75 9.62 -6.29
N PHE A 151 -15.09 10.74 -6.54
CA PHE A 151 -15.20 11.44 -7.80
C PHE A 151 -14.85 10.54 -9.01
N LEU A 152 -13.83 9.69 -8.88
CA LEU A 152 -13.47 8.73 -9.92
C LEU A 152 -14.42 7.53 -9.96
N GLU A 153 -14.89 7.05 -8.83
CA GLU A 153 -15.92 6.01 -8.77
C GLU A 153 -17.18 6.41 -9.54
N ASP A 154 -17.61 7.67 -9.38
CA ASP A 154 -18.75 8.23 -10.12
C ASP A 154 -18.46 8.35 -11.63
N ARG A 155 -17.23 8.70 -12.02
CA ARG A 155 -16.79 8.74 -13.42
C ARG A 155 -16.76 7.34 -14.06
N TYR A 156 -16.45 6.30 -13.29
CA TYR A 156 -16.23 4.93 -13.76
C TYR A 156 -17.29 3.92 -13.28
N GLN A 157 -18.53 4.34 -13.05
CA GLN A 157 -19.64 3.53 -12.51
C GLN A 157 -19.88 2.18 -13.21
N ARG A 158 -19.54 2.09 -14.51
CA ARG A 158 -19.73 0.88 -15.32
C ARG A 158 -18.45 0.06 -15.49
N ALA A 159 -17.34 0.48 -14.86
CA ALA A 159 -16.08 -0.23 -14.99
C ALA A 159 -16.14 -1.60 -14.30
N ARG A 160 -15.45 -2.58 -14.89
CA ARG A 160 -15.30 -3.90 -14.27
C ARG A 160 -14.61 -3.74 -12.90
N GLY A 161 -15.14 -4.41 -11.88
CA GLY A 161 -14.60 -4.37 -10.52
C GLY A 161 -15.01 -3.16 -9.69
N ILE A 162 -15.83 -2.22 -10.20
CA ILE A 162 -16.22 -1.00 -9.47
C ILE A 162 -16.88 -1.29 -8.11
N ARG A 163 -17.68 -2.36 -8.00
CA ARG A 163 -18.31 -2.76 -6.72
C ARG A 163 -17.26 -3.18 -5.68
N ALA A 164 -16.23 -3.89 -6.10
CA ALA A 164 -15.11 -4.26 -5.21
C ALA A 164 -14.34 -3.00 -4.78
N ALA A 165 -14.12 -2.06 -5.71
CA ALA A 165 -13.51 -0.77 -5.39
C ALA A 165 -14.32 0.00 -4.33
N HIS A 166 -15.64 0.13 -4.48
CA HIS A 166 -16.49 0.80 -3.50
C HIS A 166 -16.36 0.18 -2.10
N ILE A 167 -16.27 -1.15 -2.01
CA ILE A 167 -16.08 -1.84 -0.72
C ILE A 167 -14.70 -1.51 -0.14
N ALA A 168 -13.64 -1.67 -0.92
CA ALA A 168 -12.27 -1.45 -0.46
C ALA A 168 -12.03 0.02 -0.05
N THR A 169 -12.44 0.97 -0.89
CA THR A 169 -12.28 2.40 -0.62
C THR A 169 -13.18 2.90 0.50
N GLY A 170 -14.36 2.28 0.69
CA GLY A 170 -15.22 2.53 1.85
C GLY A 170 -14.61 2.10 3.18
N LEU A 171 -13.70 1.14 3.14
CA LEU A 171 -12.93 0.67 4.30
C LEU A 171 -11.60 1.40 4.48
N MET A 172 -11.22 2.30 3.58
CA MET A 172 -9.96 3.06 3.62
C MET A 172 -9.78 3.81 4.95
N ASP A 173 -8.55 3.81 5.44
CA ASP A 173 -8.15 4.55 6.63
C ASP A 173 -6.64 4.88 6.56
N GLY A 174 -6.31 6.11 6.22
CA GLY A 174 -4.92 6.57 6.08
C GLY A 174 -4.13 6.68 7.39
N GLY A 175 -4.74 6.39 8.54
CA GLY A 175 -4.06 6.33 9.82
C GLY A 175 -3.37 4.98 10.11
N ALA A 176 -3.60 3.95 9.29
CA ALA A 176 -2.89 2.68 9.43
C ALA A 176 -1.46 2.80 8.91
N SER A 177 -0.47 2.59 9.78
CA SER A 177 0.95 2.77 9.45
C SER A 177 1.62 1.52 8.88
N SER A 178 0.93 0.37 8.87
CA SER A 178 1.46 -0.90 8.35
C SER A 178 0.36 -1.80 7.77
N GLN A 179 0.77 -2.75 6.92
CA GLN A 179 -0.14 -3.76 6.38
C GLN A 179 -0.84 -4.56 7.47
N GLN A 180 -0.13 -4.90 8.54
CA GLN A 180 -0.66 -5.68 9.66
C GLN A 180 -1.73 -4.90 10.43
N GLN A 181 -1.54 -3.60 10.59
CA GLN A 181 -2.58 -2.74 11.21
C GLN A 181 -3.85 -2.72 10.36
N SER A 182 -3.74 -2.55 9.05
CA SER A 182 -4.90 -2.62 8.14
C SER A 182 -5.59 -4.00 8.21
N GLN A 183 -4.82 -5.09 8.21
CA GLN A 183 -5.36 -6.45 8.32
C GLN A 183 -6.09 -6.68 9.66
N LEU A 184 -5.47 -6.31 10.79
CA LEU A 184 -6.11 -6.45 12.10
C LEU A 184 -7.39 -5.61 12.18
N ARG A 185 -7.35 -4.37 11.67
CA ARG A 185 -8.52 -3.48 11.60
C ARG A 185 -9.67 -4.12 10.85
N LEU A 186 -9.41 -4.74 9.69
CA LEU A 186 -10.41 -5.44 8.90
C LEU A 186 -10.96 -6.66 9.65
N GLN A 187 -10.11 -7.46 10.28
CA GLN A 187 -10.54 -8.62 11.07
C GLN A 187 -11.48 -8.22 12.23
N LEU A 188 -11.19 -7.09 12.90
CA LEU A 188 -12.05 -6.57 13.96
C LEU A 188 -13.42 -6.12 13.41
N ILE A 189 -13.43 -5.42 12.27
CA ILE A 189 -14.66 -4.97 11.59
C ILE A 189 -15.48 -6.19 11.13
N ASP A 190 -14.85 -7.15 10.49
CA ASP A 190 -15.51 -8.37 9.98
C ASP A 190 -16.07 -9.26 11.11
N ALA A 191 -15.46 -9.17 12.29
CA ALA A 191 -15.99 -9.83 13.50
C ALA A 191 -17.19 -9.07 14.15
N GLY A 192 -17.72 -8.04 13.49
CA GLY A 192 -18.86 -7.25 13.98
C GLY A 192 -18.52 -6.28 15.11
N LEU A 193 -17.24 -5.98 15.34
CA LEU A 193 -16.86 -4.93 16.27
C LEU A 193 -17.04 -3.54 15.60
N PRO A 194 -17.36 -2.49 16.36
CA PRO A 194 -17.41 -1.14 15.84
C PRO A 194 -16.09 -0.77 15.17
N ARG A 195 -16.14 0.03 14.08
CA ARG A 195 -14.93 0.47 13.39
C ARG A 195 -14.00 1.20 14.36
N PRO A 196 -12.76 0.74 14.58
CA PRO A 196 -11.81 1.46 15.43
C PRO A 196 -11.34 2.73 14.73
N ARG A 197 -10.99 3.74 15.50
CA ARG A 197 -10.24 4.89 15.05
C ARG A 197 -8.75 4.52 15.02
N THR A 198 -8.00 5.01 14.04
CA THR A 198 -6.56 4.77 13.92
C THR A 198 -5.75 6.00 14.36
N SER A 199 -4.46 5.81 14.65
CA SER A 199 -3.53 6.88 15.04
C SER A 199 -4.07 7.79 16.16
N ILE A 200 -4.45 7.19 17.29
CA ILE A 200 -4.99 7.91 18.43
C ILE A 200 -3.83 8.49 19.23
N VAL A 201 -3.70 9.82 19.23
CA VAL A 201 -2.70 10.51 20.05
C VAL A 201 -3.20 10.57 21.49
N VAL A 202 -2.39 10.06 22.40
CA VAL A 202 -2.61 10.13 23.86
C VAL A 202 -1.41 10.83 24.48
N GLY A 203 -1.65 11.92 25.19
CA GLY A 203 -0.59 12.73 25.77
C GLY A 203 -0.90 13.24 27.16
N ASP A 204 0.14 13.68 27.86
CA ASP A 204 0.09 14.49 29.08
C ASP A 204 1.04 15.70 28.93
N ASP A 205 1.27 16.42 30.02
CA ASP A 205 2.11 17.62 30.02
C ASP A 205 3.59 17.34 29.75
N LEU A 206 3.99 16.07 29.76
CA LEU A 206 5.38 15.62 29.63
C LEU A 206 5.70 15.05 28.25
N TRP A 207 4.77 14.28 27.65
CA TRP A 207 4.99 13.67 26.35
C TRP A 207 3.71 13.08 25.73
N GLU A 208 3.80 12.67 24.46
CA GLU A 208 2.73 12.06 23.68
C GLU A 208 3.14 10.71 23.14
N ALA A 209 2.18 9.79 23.05
CA ALA A 209 2.31 8.50 22.37
C ALA A 209 1.10 8.24 21.48
N VAL A 210 1.25 7.36 20.49
CA VAL A 210 0.21 7.03 19.53
C VAL A 210 -0.22 5.58 19.72
N ILE A 211 -1.52 5.37 19.91
CA ILE A 211 -2.15 4.06 19.83
C ILE A 211 -2.50 3.80 18.36
N ALA A 212 -2.08 2.66 17.80
CA ALA A 212 -2.30 2.34 16.39
C ALA A 212 -3.79 2.34 16.02
N MET A 213 -4.62 1.73 16.85
CA MET A 213 -6.07 1.75 16.68
C MET A 213 -6.82 1.52 18.00
N GLY A 214 -8.06 2.00 18.07
CA GLY A 214 -8.87 1.81 19.28
C GLY A 214 -10.19 2.56 19.25
N TRP A 215 -10.81 2.65 20.44
CA TRP A 215 -12.10 3.26 20.68
C TRP A 215 -11.97 4.26 21.83
N ASP A 216 -12.10 5.55 21.52
CA ASP A 216 -11.92 6.66 22.48
C ASP A 216 -12.92 6.60 23.65
N GLY A 217 -14.20 6.34 23.36
CA GLY A 217 -15.24 6.29 24.38
C GLY A 217 -14.97 5.27 25.48
N PRO A 218 -14.76 4.00 25.18
CA PRO A 218 -14.42 2.99 26.16
C PRO A 218 -12.94 3.02 26.55
N LYS A 219 -12.09 3.82 25.90
CA LYS A 219 -10.63 3.87 26.08
C LYS A 219 -9.99 2.48 25.98
N VAL A 220 -10.27 1.78 24.88
CA VAL A 220 -9.64 0.50 24.53
C VAL A 220 -8.74 0.72 23.33
N GLY A 221 -7.45 0.41 23.48
CA GLY A 221 -6.41 0.60 22.49
C GLY A 221 -5.76 -0.72 22.08
N VAL A 222 -5.34 -0.82 20.83
CA VAL A 222 -4.68 -2.01 20.26
C VAL A 222 -3.52 -1.59 19.39
N ASP A 223 -2.34 -2.19 19.64
CA ASP A 223 -1.17 -2.08 18.81
C ASP A 223 -0.77 -3.45 18.24
N CYS A 224 -0.22 -3.45 17.02
CA CYS A 224 0.45 -4.61 16.46
C CYS A 224 1.94 -4.50 16.70
N PHE A 225 2.54 -5.50 17.34
CA PHE A 225 3.99 -5.57 17.46
C PHE A 225 4.63 -6.04 16.15
N TYR A 226 5.68 -5.34 15.76
CA TYR A 226 6.72 -5.86 14.89
C TYR A 226 7.97 -6.11 15.74
N THR A 227 8.28 -7.38 15.98
CA THR A 227 9.46 -7.75 16.76
C THR A 227 10.62 -8.02 15.81
N GLU A 228 11.34 -7.01 15.38
CA GLU A 228 12.66 -7.24 14.78
C GLU A 228 13.78 -6.44 15.46
N ASP A 229 13.48 -5.59 16.44
CA ASP A 229 14.52 -4.77 17.08
C ASP A 229 14.36 -4.76 18.60
N THR A 230 15.11 -5.63 19.27
CA THR A 230 15.24 -5.69 20.73
C THR A 230 16.27 -4.66 21.21
N ASP A 231 16.07 -3.38 20.92
CA ASP A 231 16.91 -2.34 21.46
C ASP A 231 16.42 -1.95 22.87
N ARG A 232 17.36 -1.94 23.83
CA ARG A 232 17.12 -1.60 25.24
C ARG A 232 16.44 -0.22 25.40
N TYR A 233 16.74 0.71 24.52
CA TYR A 233 16.14 2.05 24.51
C TYR A 233 14.64 2.00 24.17
N ARG A 234 14.24 1.17 23.22
CA ARG A 234 12.82 0.96 22.86
C ARG A 234 12.03 0.30 23.98
N ALA A 235 12.65 -0.63 24.74
CA ALA A 235 12.00 -1.26 25.88
C ALA A 235 11.66 -0.23 26.97
N VAL A 236 12.55 0.71 27.26
CA VAL A 236 12.29 1.80 28.21
C VAL A 236 11.17 2.74 27.73
N GLN A 237 11.21 3.11 26.45
CA GLN A 237 10.15 3.92 25.85
C GLN A 237 8.79 3.23 25.90
N GLN A 238 8.77 1.91 25.69
CA GLN A 238 7.53 1.13 25.72
C GLN A 238 6.92 1.11 27.13
N ILE A 239 7.74 0.95 28.19
CA ILE A 239 7.26 1.00 29.58
C ILE A 239 6.64 2.37 29.86
N ALA A 240 7.30 3.47 29.51
CA ALA A 240 6.79 4.82 29.71
C ALA A 240 5.48 5.07 28.92
N THR A 241 5.37 4.49 27.71
CA THR A 241 4.15 4.55 26.89
C THR A 241 2.98 3.82 27.58
N GLU A 242 3.23 2.61 28.08
CA GLU A 242 2.21 1.83 28.79
C GLU A 242 1.75 2.53 30.07
N GLU A 243 2.68 3.13 30.84
CA GLU A 243 2.34 3.92 32.01
C GLU A 243 1.49 5.15 31.64
N LEU A 244 1.81 5.86 30.55
CA LEU A 244 1.01 6.98 30.05
C LEU A 244 -0.42 6.52 29.73
N PHE A 245 -0.56 5.43 28.95
CA PHE A 245 -1.88 4.92 28.60
C PHE A 245 -2.69 4.51 29.83
N GLN A 246 -2.06 3.87 30.83
CA GLN A 246 -2.72 3.52 32.09
C GLN A 246 -3.14 4.76 32.87
N ARG A 247 -2.27 5.79 33.03
CA ARG A 247 -2.61 7.05 33.71
C ARG A 247 -3.79 7.77 33.04
N ARG A 248 -3.86 7.69 31.70
CA ARG A 248 -4.98 8.26 30.91
C ARG A 248 -6.21 7.35 30.86
N GLY A 249 -6.18 6.20 31.55
CA GLY A 249 -7.30 5.27 31.71
C GLY A 249 -7.54 4.36 30.52
N TRP A 250 -6.58 4.23 29.61
CA TRP A 250 -6.67 3.30 28.50
C TRP A 250 -6.41 1.86 28.95
N LEU A 251 -7.22 0.93 28.41
CA LEU A 251 -6.95 -0.49 28.44
C LEU A 251 -6.29 -0.85 27.12
N HIS A 252 -4.98 -1.01 27.16
CA HIS A 252 -4.15 -1.15 25.97
C HIS A 252 -3.66 -2.58 25.79
N PHE A 253 -3.63 -3.08 24.54
CA PHE A 253 -3.20 -4.42 24.20
C PHE A 253 -2.20 -4.39 23.05
N HIS A 254 -1.19 -5.24 23.18
CA HIS A 254 -0.31 -5.58 22.09
C HIS A 254 -0.75 -6.92 21.46
N ILE A 255 -0.91 -6.94 20.16
CA ILE A 255 -1.19 -8.15 19.39
C ILE A 255 0.11 -8.55 18.70
N ALA A 256 0.72 -9.63 19.17
CA ALA A 256 1.93 -10.19 18.58
C ALA A 256 1.61 -10.94 17.27
N PRO A 257 2.58 -11.09 16.34
CA PRO A 257 2.36 -11.75 15.05
C PRO A 257 1.91 -13.20 15.14
N ASP A 258 2.24 -13.89 16.23
CA ASP A 258 1.87 -15.27 16.52
C ASP A 258 0.45 -15.41 17.12
N HIS A 259 -0.18 -14.30 17.54
CA HIS A 259 -1.57 -14.34 17.96
C HIS A 259 -2.49 -14.63 16.80
N THR A 260 -3.37 -15.62 16.96
CA THR A 260 -4.42 -15.86 15.98
C THR A 260 -5.43 -14.70 15.97
N ALA A 261 -6.00 -14.39 14.81
CA ALA A 261 -7.05 -13.39 14.66
C ALA A 261 -8.19 -13.62 15.67
N ILE A 262 -8.57 -14.87 15.90
CA ILE A 262 -9.60 -15.26 16.86
C ILE A 262 -9.23 -14.83 18.29
N SER A 263 -7.98 -15.02 18.69
CA SER A 263 -7.50 -14.62 20.02
C SER A 263 -7.54 -13.11 20.19
N ALA A 264 -7.06 -12.37 19.19
CA ALA A 264 -7.09 -10.91 19.18
C ALA A 264 -8.52 -10.36 19.27
N ILE A 265 -9.43 -10.86 18.43
CA ILE A 265 -10.85 -10.47 18.43
C ILE A 265 -11.50 -10.73 19.79
N ARG A 266 -11.26 -11.93 20.39
CA ARG A 266 -11.81 -12.29 21.70
C ARG A 266 -11.35 -11.34 22.79
N ARG A 267 -10.05 -11.01 22.85
CA ARG A 267 -9.50 -10.11 23.85
C ARG A 267 -10.09 -8.69 23.71
N VAL A 268 -10.13 -8.17 22.49
CA VAL A 268 -10.68 -6.84 22.22
C VAL A 268 -12.18 -6.79 22.57
N ARG A 269 -12.94 -7.80 22.16
CA ARG A 269 -14.38 -7.89 22.48
C ARG A 269 -14.61 -7.88 23.98
N ALA A 270 -13.88 -8.69 24.75
CA ALA A 270 -13.99 -8.73 26.20
C ALA A 270 -13.67 -7.38 26.84
N ALA A 271 -12.63 -6.68 26.37
CA ALA A 271 -12.26 -5.36 26.85
C ALA A 271 -13.36 -4.31 26.59
N LEU A 272 -13.92 -4.29 25.38
CA LEU A 272 -15.02 -3.40 25.02
C LEU A 272 -16.26 -3.64 25.89
N GLN A 273 -16.61 -4.92 26.14
CA GLN A 273 -17.72 -5.30 27.03
C GLN A 273 -17.45 -4.86 28.47
N GLN A 274 -16.25 -5.09 28.99
CA GLN A 274 -15.82 -4.62 30.33
C GLN A 274 -15.96 -3.11 30.48
N ARG A 275 -15.78 -2.35 29.39
CA ARG A 275 -15.93 -0.89 29.34
C ARG A 275 -17.35 -0.44 28.99
N GLY A 276 -18.33 -1.33 29.02
CA GLY A 276 -19.74 -1.04 28.81
C GLY A 276 -20.19 -0.86 27.34
N MET A 277 -19.32 -1.17 26.37
CA MET A 277 -19.71 -1.13 24.97
C MET A 277 -20.45 -2.41 24.59
N ARG A 278 -21.69 -2.28 24.08
CA ARG A 278 -22.45 -3.41 23.54
C ARG A 278 -21.84 -3.82 22.19
N THR A 279 -21.25 -5.00 22.12
CA THR A 279 -20.81 -5.60 20.87
C THR A 279 -21.89 -6.59 20.40
N ILE A 280 -22.27 -6.53 19.14
CA ILE A 280 -23.21 -7.50 18.55
C ILE A 280 -22.50 -8.85 18.53
N THR A 281 -23.04 -9.81 19.29
CA THR A 281 -22.59 -11.19 19.20
C THR A 281 -23.36 -11.83 18.02
N THR A 282 -22.63 -12.07 16.92
CA THR A 282 -23.15 -12.88 15.81
C THR A 282 -22.96 -14.35 16.11
#